data_cdfa0d5a9c37d19138a6689d152ddb1d
#
_entry.id   cdfa0d5a9c37d19138a6689d152ddb1d
#
_cell.length_a   1.000
_cell.length_b   1.000
_cell.length_c   1.000
_cell.angle_alpha   90.00
_cell.angle_beta   90.00
_cell.angle_gamma   90.00
#
_symmetry.space_group_name_H-M   'P 1'
#
loop_
_entity.id
_entity.type
_entity.pdbx_description
1 polymer ?
#
loop_
_entity_poly.entity_id
_entity_poly.type
_entity_poly.pdbx_seq_one_letter_code
_entity_poly.pdbx_strand_id
1 'polypeptide(L)'
;VVSLAKLERMIVDMSREILWKPPEERSKNAALAKYMDWLKQHYSNDFSTYQDLWEWSINDLEQFWESIWLYFDLKSSQPYSKILGNREMPGAEWFIDCELNYVEQLLRAKDITPHKTAIVSYSETFGNMNLTWLELFQQVASVADHFKEMGVEKGDRVVAVLPNSPAALIAFLATAGLGGIWSICAPDMGHVAILDRFKQIKPKILIAQDGYIYSDKKIDRREVLETIIDGLPSLEKKIILPVIGTLPEDTVSWNSLINQDVDFTPVQVAFDHPLWIVYSSGTTGNPKPIVHGHGGILVVAAAQSLNMDLTASDRFAWLTSSGWIMWNAQWIALSQGATVVLFDFAPNKPDMLEVWRHVSKEKLSYFGAGAAFFTTCLKAEVVPKTDLDLSSLQSIGSTGSPLSTDGYNWIYNYVKSDVWLAPISGGTDLAAAFVVGNPMDVVRNG
;
A
#
# COMPACT_ATOMS: atom_id res chain seq x y z
N VAL A 1 -6.37 -35.35 -18.83
CA VAL A 1 -4.98 -35.71 -19.12
C VAL A 1 -4.11 -34.55 -18.60
N VAL A 2 -3.44 -34.75 -17.47
CA VAL A 2 -2.51 -33.77 -16.89
C VAL A 2 -1.35 -33.63 -17.87
N SER A 3 -1.01 -32.41 -18.33
CA SER A 3 0.11 -32.22 -19.24
C SER A 3 1.43 -32.58 -18.57
N LEU A 4 2.43 -33.08 -19.34
CA LEU A 4 3.76 -33.44 -18.83
C LEU A 4 4.37 -32.28 -18.01
N ALA A 5 4.22 -31.04 -18.46
CA ALA A 5 4.67 -29.84 -17.75
C ALA A 5 3.97 -29.61 -16.40
N LYS A 6 2.70 -30.01 -16.25
CA LYS A 6 1.98 -29.97 -14.98
C LYS A 6 2.47 -31.06 -14.02
N LEU A 7 2.81 -32.24 -14.57
CA LEU A 7 3.41 -33.35 -13.81
C LEU A 7 4.85 -33.02 -13.35
N GLU A 8 5.67 -32.44 -14.22
CA GLU A 8 7.04 -32.03 -13.89
C GLU A 8 7.05 -30.91 -12.82
N ARG A 9 6.14 -29.91 -12.92
CA ARG A 9 5.97 -28.90 -11.86
C ARG A 9 5.53 -29.51 -10.55
N MET A 10 4.58 -30.43 -10.52
CA MET A 10 4.15 -31.11 -9.30
C MET A 10 5.30 -31.93 -8.69
N ILE A 11 6.12 -32.60 -9.49
CA ILE A 11 7.27 -33.40 -9.01
C ILE A 11 8.36 -32.47 -8.42
N VAL A 12 8.67 -31.36 -9.08
CA VAL A 12 9.63 -30.37 -8.58
C VAL A 12 9.11 -29.72 -7.29
N ASP A 13 7.84 -29.40 -7.21
CA ASP A 13 7.22 -28.80 -6.03
C ASP A 13 7.18 -29.78 -4.83
N MET A 14 6.92 -31.07 -5.08
CA MET A 14 6.93 -32.11 -4.04
C MET A 14 8.34 -32.45 -3.51
N SER A 15 9.41 -32.11 -4.24
CA SER A 15 10.79 -32.41 -3.82
C SER A 15 11.41 -31.35 -2.92
N ARG A 16 10.80 -30.14 -2.82
CA ARG A 16 11.32 -29.05 -2.00
C ARG A 16 10.95 -29.23 -0.52
N GLU A 17 11.91 -28.94 0.35
CA GLU A 17 11.70 -28.98 1.78
C GLU A 17 10.55 -28.05 2.22
N ILE A 18 9.66 -28.58 3.07
CA ILE A 18 8.60 -27.77 3.69
C ILE A 18 9.20 -27.08 4.90
N LEU A 19 9.26 -25.75 4.86
CA LEU A 19 9.78 -24.93 5.95
C LEU A 19 8.70 -24.54 6.97
N TRP A 20 7.45 -24.46 6.53
CA TRP A 20 6.34 -24.11 7.39
C TRP A 20 5.04 -24.78 6.94
N LYS A 21 4.22 -25.16 7.92
CA LYS A 21 2.84 -25.63 7.70
C LYS A 21 1.89 -24.77 8.52
N PRO A 22 0.75 -24.35 7.97
CA PRO A 22 -0.23 -23.62 8.75
C PRO A 22 -0.74 -24.51 9.90
N PRO A 23 -0.80 -23.98 11.14
CA PRO A 23 -1.57 -24.62 12.20
C PRO A 23 -3.04 -24.78 11.77
N GLU A 24 -3.68 -25.85 12.20
CA GLU A 24 -5.09 -26.13 11.82
C GLU A 24 -6.03 -24.99 12.18
N GLU A 25 -5.82 -24.37 13.35
CA GLU A 25 -6.58 -23.20 13.79
C GLU A 25 -6.42 -22.00 12.86
N ARG A 26 -5.18 -21.74 12.40
CA ARG A 26 -4.91 -20.67 11.45
C ARG A 26 -5.58 -20.93 10.12
N SER A 27 -5.46 -22.14 9.56
CA SER A 27 -6.11 -22.50 8.30
C SER A 27 -7.62 -22.29 8.35
N LYS A 28 -8.27 -22.69 9.45
CA LYS A 28 -9.73 -22.53 9.64
C LYS A 28 -10.16 -21.08 9.82
N ASN A 29 -9.31 -20.24 10.43
CA ASN A 29 -9.61 -18.85 10.73
C ASN A 29 -9.07 -17.87 9.69
N ALA A 30 -8.33 -18.33 8.69
CA ALA A 30 -7.79 -17.49 7.63
C ALA A 30 -8.91 -16.69 6.93
N ALA A 31 -8.59 -15.46 6.54
CA ALA A 31 -9.54 -14.59 5.81
C ALA A 31 -10.07 -15.28 4.56
N LEU A 32 -9.21 -16.02 3.87
CA LEU A 32 -9.57 -16.79 2.68
C LEU A 32 -10.53 -17.95 2.99
N ALA A 33 -10.34 -18.67 4.10
CA ALA A 33 -11.26 -19.73 4.53
C ALA A 33 -12.66 -19.17 4.86
N LYS A 34 -12.71 -18.05 5.58
CA LYS A 34 -13.98 -17.37 5.88
C LYS A 34 -14.69 -16.89 4.61
N TYR A 35 -13.96 -16.44 3.61
CA TYR A 35 -14.53 -16.08 2.32
C TYR A 35 -15.10 -17.30 1.59
N MET A 36 -14.40 -18.45 1.59
CA MET A 36 -14.90 -19.70 1.02
C MET A 36 -16.19 -20.16 1.73
N ASP A 37 -16.25 -20.07 3.05
CA ASP A 37 -17.46 -20.38 3.83
C ASP A 37 -18.62 -19.45 3.49
N TRP A 38 -18.33 -18.16 3.29
CA TRP A 38 -19.31 -17.17 2.86
C TRP A 38 -19.86 -17.47 1.45
N LEU A 39 -18.98 -17.86 0.51
CA LEU A 39 -19.38 -18.27 -0.85
C LEU A 39 -20.32 -19.49 -0.83
N LYS A 40 -20.05 -20.47 0.02
CA LYS A 40 -20.94 -21.62 0.21
C LYS A 40 -22.34 -21.20 0.64
N GLN A 41 -22.46 -20.20 1.51
CA GLN A 41 -23.76 -19.74 2.03
C GLN A 41 -24.52 -18.87 1.02
N HIS A 42 -23.85 -18.05 0.21
CA HIS A 42 -24.47 -17.02 -0.62
C HIS A 42 -24.56 -17.40 -2.10
N TYR A 43 -23.62 -18.22 -2.59
CA TYR A 43 -23.55 -18.63 -4.00
C TYR A 43 -23.79 -20.13 -4.20
N SER A 44 -23.96 -20.91 -3.11
CA SER A 44 -24.04 -22.37 -3.16
C SER A 44 -22.77 -23.02 -3.75
N ASN A 45 -21.66 -22.30 -3.82
CA ASN A 45 -20.37 -22.78 -4.28
C ASN A 45 -19.61 -23.38 -3.09
N ASP A 46 -19.43 -24.70 -3.08
CA ASP A 46 -18.69 -25.42 -2.05
C ASP A 46 -17.31 -25.80 -2.56
N PHE A 47 -16.35 -24.94 -2.29
CA PHE A 47 -14.97 -25.18 -2.66
C PHE A 47 -14.25 -25.98 -1.58
N SER A 48 -13.70 -27.14 -1.96
CA SER A 48 -12.94 -28.00 -1.04
C SER A 48 -11.50 -27.58 -0.88
N THR A 49 -10.94 -26.90 -1.88
CA THR A 49 -9.54 -26.45 -1.91
C THR A 49 -9.42 -25.03 -2.45
N TYR A 50 -8.28 -24.41 -2.16
CA TYR A 50 -7.91 -23.14 -2.78
C TYR A 50 -7.85 -23.24 -4.32
N GLN A 51 -7.41 -24.39 -4.85
CA GLN A 51 -7.33 -24.61 -6.28
C GLN A 51 -8.73 -24.53 -6.95
N ASP A 52 -9.76 -25.09 -6.30
CA ASP A 52 -11.14 -25.03 -6.81
C ASP A 52 -11.65 -23.58 -6.84
N LEU A 53 -11.37 -22.82 -5.79
CA LEU A 53 -11.68 -21.37 -5.72
C LEU A 53 -10.95 -20.61 -6.82
N TRP A 54 -9.65 -20.86 -7.00
CA TRP A 54 -8.85 -20.20 -8.03
C TRP A 54 -9.36 -20.54 -9.45
N GLU A 55 -9.66 -21.80 -9.74
CA GLU A 55 -10.21 -22.23 -11.03
C GLU A 55 -11.56 -21.55 -11.30
N TRP A 56 -12.43 -21.44 -10.31
CA TRP A 56 -13.66 -20.69 -10.46
C TRP A 56 -13.41 -19.20 -10.72
N SER A 57 -12.51 -18.57 -10.00
CA SER A 57 -12.23 -17.14 -10.11
C SER A 57 -11.75 -16.69 -11.50
N ILE A 58 -11.09 -17.58 -12.27
CA ILE A 58 -10.62 -17.30 -13.63
C ILE A 58 -11.62 -17.72 -14.72
N ASN A 59 -12.55 -18.62 -14.41
CA ASN A 59 -13.57 -19.10 -15.35
C ASN A 59 -14.86 -18.28 -15.29
N ASP A 60 -15.23 -17.78 -14.12
CA ASP A 60 -16.44 -16.96 -13.90
C ASP A 60 -16.06 -15.59 -13.30
N LEU A 61 -15.48 -14.74 -14.13
CA LEU A 61 -14.98 -13.44 -13.71
C LEU A 61 -16.07 -12.53 -13.12
N GLU A 62 -17.28 -12.56 -13.67
CA GLU A 62 -18.37 -11.68 -13.21
C GLU A 62 -18.80 -12.09 -11.81
N GLN A 63 -19.08 -13.38 -11.57
CA GLN A 63 -19.47 -13.85 -10.23
C GLN A 63 -18.34 -13.67 -9.20
N PHE A 64 -17.08 -13.93 -9.60
CA PHE A 64 -15.95 -13.74 -8.68
C PHE A 64 -15.84 -12.29 -8.21
N TRP A 65 -15.80 -11.32 -9.12
CA TRP A 65 -15.63 -9.91 -8.74
C TRP A 65 -16.86 -9.33 -8.05
N GLU A 66 -18.08 -9.79 -8.41
CA GLU A 66 -19.29 -9.46 -7.65
C GLU A 66 -19.25 -10.00 -6.22
N SER A 67 -18.80 -11.22 -6.05
CA SER A 67 -18.68 -11.82 -4.72
C SER A 67 -17.67 -11.08 -3.82
N ILE A 68 -16.56 -10.59 -4.39
CA ILE A 68 -15.62 -9.71 -3.67
C ILE A 68 -16.31 -8.42 -3.25
N TRP A 69 -17.06 -7.79 -4.16
CA TRP A 69 -17.83 -6.58 -3.87
C TRP A 69 -18.79 -6.77 -2.70
N LEU A 70 -19.57 -7.84 -2.74
CA LEU A 70 -20.59 -8.14 -1.73
C LEU A 70 -19.98 -8.60 -0.39
N TYR A 71 -18.95 -9.45 -0.42
CA TYR A 71 -18.28 -9.93 0.79
C TYR A 71 -17.66 -8.81 1.61
N PHE A 72 -17.02 -7.83 0.95
CA PHE A 72 -16.40 -6.68 1.61
C PHE A 72 -17.38 -5.52 1.84
N ASP A 73 -18.64 -5.68 1.45
CA ASP A 73 -19.66 -4.63 1.56
C ASP A 73 -19.18 -3.29 0.98
N LEU A 74 -18.62 -3.36 -0.25
CA LEU A 74 -18.12 -2.16 -0.92
C LEU A 74 -19.30 -1.25 -1.27
N LYS A 75 -19.14 0.05 -1.01
CA LYS A 75 -20.22 1.03 -1.21
C LYS A 75 -20.06 1.77 -2.52
N SER A 76 -21.17 2.16 -3.09
CA SER A 76 -21.27 3.06 -4.23
C SER A 76 -22.48 3.97 -4.03
N SER A 77 -22.36 5.21 -4.49
CA SER A 77 -23.48 6.15 -4.51
C SER A 77 -24.46 5.83 -5.64
N GLN A 78 -23.94 5.30 -6.76
CA GLN A 78 -24.71 4.77 -7.87
C GLN A 78 -24.31 3.29 -8.09
N PRO A 79 -25.26 2.35 -8.02
CA PRO A 79 -24.98 0.94 -8.25
C PRO A 79 -24.59 0.68 -9.71
N TYR A 80 -23.77 -0.35 -9.94
CA TYR A 80 -23.42 -0.78 -11.28
C TYR A 80 -24.63 -1.40 -11.99
N SER A 81 -24.73 -1.16 -13.31
CA SER A 81 -25.74 -1.79 -14.18
C SER A 81 -25.26 -3.14 -14.73
N LYS A 82 -23.95 -3.33 -14.85
CA LYS A 82 -23.29 -4.55 -15.32
C LYS A 82 -21.89 -4.67 -14.70
N ILE A 83 -21.48 -5.89 -14.37
CA ILE A 83 -20.17 -6.14 -13.75
C ILE A 83 -19.04 -6.05 -14.76
N LEU A 84 -19.17 -6.71 -15.91
CA LEU A 84 -18.18 -6.72 -16.99
C LEU A 84 -18.87 -6.34 -18.31
N GLY A 85 -18.53 -5.17 -18.85
CA GLY A 85 -18.98 -4.68 -20.14
C GLY A 85 -18.13 -5.24 -21.27
N ASN A 86 -17.16 -4.45 -21.75
CA ASN A 86 -16.15 -4.92 -22.69
C ASN A 86 -15.14 -5.81 -21.96
N ARG A 87 -14.87 -7.01 -22.53
CA ARG A 87 -13.92 -7.99 -21.96
C ARG A 87 -12.54 -7.94 -22.64
N GLU A 88 -12.40 -7.22 -23.71
CA GLU A 88 -11.14 -7.18 -24.49
C GLU A 88 -10.06 -6.39 -23.74
N MET A 89 -8.83 -6.91 -23.78
CA MET A 89 -7.66 -6.24 -23.21
C MET A 89 -6.75 -5.69 -24.32
N PRO A 90 -6.33 -4.42 -24.26
CA PRO A 90 -6.68 -3.42 -23.26
C PRO A 90 -8.08 -2.81 -23.47
N GLY A 91 -8.67 -2.28 -22.40
CA GLY A 91 -9.94 -1.57 -22.46
C GLY A 91 -11.12 -2.35 -21.87
N ALA A 92 -10.88 -3.36 -21.05
CA ALA A 92 -11.92 -4.02 -20.27
C ALA A 92 -12.65 -3.02 -19.37
N GLU A 93 -14.00 -3.10 -19.38
CA GLU A 93 -14.87 -2.18 -18.64
C GLU A 93 -15.52 -2.94 -17.48
N TRP A 94 -15.26 -2.48 -16.26
CA TRP A 94 -15.74 -3.12 -15.04
C TRP A 94 -16.75 -2.23 -14.30
N PHE A 95 -17.74 -2.86 -13.66
CA PHE A 95 -18.75 -2.20 -12.81
C PHE A 95 -19.34 -0.95 -13.47
N ILE A 96 -19.95 -1.17 -14.63
CA ILE A 96 -20.50 -0.11 -15.50
C ILE A 96 -21.49 0.76 -14.71
N ASP A 97 -21.46 2.08 -14.95
CA ASP A 97 -22.28 3.10 -14.29
C ASP A 97 -22.06 3.25 -12.78
N CYS A 98 -21.15 2.50 -12.18
CA CYS A 98 -20.84 2.62 -10.76
C CYS A 98 -20.15 3.94 -10.45
N GLU A 99 -20.65 4.64 -9.43
CA GLU A 99 -19.98 5.81 -8.84
C GLU A 99 -19.61 5.54 -7.38
N LEU A 100 -18.35 5.80 -7.03
CA LEU A 100 -17.78 5.56 -5.71
C LEU A 100 -16.64 6.53 -5.40
N ASN A 101 -16.10 6.46 -4.18
CA ASN A 101 -14.79 7.06 -3.89
C ASN A 101 -13.96 6.11 -3.02
N TYR A 102 -12.72 5.86 -3.42
CA TYR A 102 -11.76 5.02 -2.68
C TYR A 102 -11.58 5.46 -1.23
N VAL A 103 -11.56 6.78 -0.98
CA VAL A 103 -11.34 7.36 0.35
C VAL A 103 -12.47 7.06 1.31
N GLU A 104 -13.71 7.04 0.84
CA GLU A 104 -14.88 6.70 1.65
C GLU A 104 -14.77 5.28 2.21
N GLN A 105 -14.35 4.33 1.38
CA GLN A 105 -14.15 2.94 1.79
C GLN A 105 -12.96 2.80 2.77
N LEU A 106 -11.86 3.47 2.48
CA LEU A 106 -10.65 3.38 3.30
C LEU A 106 -10.88 3.95 4.71
N LEU A 107 -11.61 5.05 4.81
CA LEU A 107 -11.85 5.75 6.08
C LEU A 107 -13.08 5.24 6.86
N ARG A 108 -13.81 4.22 6.36
CA ARG A 108 -15.03 3.71 7.01
C ARG A 108 -14.83 3.26 8.46
N ALA A 109 -13.61 2.87 8.84
CA ALA A 109 -13.29 2.46 10.20
C ALA A 109 -13.45 3.61 11.23
N LYS A 110 -13.46 4.89 10.79
CA LYS A 110 -13.76 6.04 11.66
C LYS A 110 -15.14 5.96 12.32
N ASP A 111 -16.11 5.34 11.64
CA ASP A 111 -17.48 5.20 12.14
C ASP A 111 -17.64 3.97 13.03
N ILE A 112 -16.75 2.98 12.93
CA ILE A 112 -16.80 1.71 13.66
C ILE A 112 -15.90 1.77 14.91
N THR A 113 -14.69 2.27 14.75
CA THR A 113 -13.66 2.31 15.81
C THR A 113 -12.91 3.65 15.81
N PRO A 114 -13.59 4.80 16.05
CA PRO A 114 -13.01 6.14 15.87
C PRO A 114 -11.73 6.38 16.70
N HIS A 115 -11.66 5.83 17.89
CA HIS A 115 -10.54 6.02 18.82
C HIS A 115 -9.43 4.96 18.72
N LYS A 116 -9.60 3.95 17.85
CA LYS A 116 -8.55 3.00 17.56
C LYS A 116 -7.44 3.69 16.76
N THR A 117 -6.19 3.37 17.04
CA THR A 117 -5.04 3.86 16.26
C THR A 117 -5.12 3.35 14.82
N ALA A 118 -5.14 4.28 13.86
CA ALA A 118 -5.06 3.99 12.44
C ALA A 118 -3.60 3.98 11.96
N ILE A 119 -2.83 4.99 12.37
CA ILE A 119 -1.45 5.21 11.94
C ILE A 119 -0.54 5.36 13.16
N VAL A 120 0.60 4.68 13.11
CA VAL A 120 1.78 4.94 13.95
C VAL A 120 2.91 5.33 13.00
N SER A 121 3.67 6.36 13.31
CA SER A 121 4.77 6.81 12.47
C SER A 121 6.03 7.04 13.29
N TYR A 122 7.13 6.58 12.76
CA TYR A 122 8.49 6.82 13.26
C TYR A 122 9.29 7.55 12.21
N SER A 123 9.74 8.77 12.53
CA SER A 123 10.52 9.59 11.59
C SER A 123 11.68 10.27 12.31
N GLU A 124 12.87 10.21 11.71
CA GLU A 124 14.01 11.01 12.17
C GLU A 124 13.75 12.52 11.97
N THR A 125 12.93 12.87 10.99
CA THR A 125 12.62 14.26 10.63
C THR A 125 11.54 14.86 11.52
N PHE A 126 10.44 14.15 11.70
CA PHE A 126 9.22 14.68 12.34
C PHE A 126 8.94 14.07 13.72
N GLY A 127 9.80 13.14 14.16
CA GLY A 127 9.58 12.41 15.41
C GLY A 127 8.49 11.33 15.27
N ASN A 128 8.00 10.88 16.42
CA ASN A 128 6.98 9.84 16.48
C ASN A 128 5.58 10.46 16.52
N MET A 129 4.64 9.88 15.78
CA MET A 129 3.26 10.33 15.72
C MET A 129 2.31 9.14 15.73
N ASN A 130 1.20 9.29 16.43
CA ASN A 130 0.07 8.35 16.36
C ASN A 130 -1.17 9.13 15.96
N LEU A 131 -1.99 8.54 15.06
CA LEU A 131 -3.29 9.07 14.68
C LEU A 131 -4.34 7.99 14.90
N THR A 132 -5.41 8.34 15.56
CA THR A 132 -6.65 7.55 15.59
C THR A 132 -7.37 7.65 14.24
N TRP A 133 -8.37 6.80 14.00
CA TRP A 133 -9.20 6.89 12.81
C TRP A 133 -9.93 8.24 12.71
N LEU A 134 -10.40 8.76 13.83
CA LEU A 134 -11.06 10.06 13.87
C LEU A 134 -10.09 11.20 13.55
N GLU A 135 -8.91 11.21 14.17
CA GLU A 135 -7.89 12.23 13.91
C GLU A 135 -7.39 12.19 12.46
N LEU A 136 -7.20 10.99 11.90
CA LEU A 136 -6.84 10.83 10.48
C LEU A 136 -7.93 11.44 9.59
N PHE A 137 -9.19 11.12 9.84
CA PHE A 137 -10.31 11.67 9.08
C PHE A 137 -10.39 13.21 9.21
N GLN A 138 -10.27 13.75 10.41
CA GLN A 138 -10.32 15.20 10.64
C GLN A 138 -9.20 15.94 9.89
N GLN A 139 -7.99 15.41 9.92
CA GLN A 139 -6.87 16.00 9.16
C GLN A 139 -7.07 15.89 7.65
N VAL A 140 -7.60 14.76 7.15
CA VAL A 140 -7.95 14.60 5.73
C VAL A 140 -9.04 15.60 5.34
N ALA A 141 -10.07 15.78 6.15
CA ALA A 141 -11.16 16.73 5.92
C ALA A 141 -10.64 18.17 5.84
N SER A 142 -9.81 18.56 6.82
CA SER A 142 -9.20 19.89 6.89
C SER A 142 -8.34 20.19 5.64
N VAL A 143 -7.49 19.25 5.24
CA VAL A 143 -6.64 19.43 4.03
C VAL A 143 -7.48 19.45 2.75
N ALA A 144 -8.52 18.62 2.67
CA ALA A 144 -9.43 18.61 1.51
C ALA A 144 -10.17 19.93 1.35
N ASP A 145 -10.64 20.55 2.44
CA ASP A 145 -11.30 21.85 2.41
C ASP A 145 -10.35 22.94 1.90
N HIS A 146 -9.13 22.99 2.42
CA HIS A 146 -8.12 23.93 1.91
C HIS A 146 -7.77 23.68 0.43
N PHE A 147 -7.68 22.42 0.00
CA PHE A 147 -7.42 22.12 -1.42
C PHE A 147 -8.57 22.58 -2.30
N LYS A 148 -9.81 22.46 -1.83
CA LYS A 148 -10.99 23.01 -2.53
C LYS A 148 -10.93 24.54 -2.61
N GLU A 149 -10.55 25.23 -1.53
CA GLU A 149 -10.33 26.68 -1.53
C GLU A 149 -9.18 27.09 -2.47
N MET A 150 -8.14 26.26 -2.61
CA MET A 150 -7.06 26.43 -3.58
C MET A 150 -7.48 26.11 -5.02
N GLY A 151 -8.74 25.71 -5.25
CA GLY A 151 -9.30 25.42 -6.55
C GLY A 151 -9.00 24.04 -7.09
N VAL A 152 -8.69 23.04 -6.25
CA VAL A 152 -8.55 21.64 -6.69
C VAL A 152 -9.91 21.11 -7.11
N GLU A 153 -9.99 20.63 -8.34
CA GLU A 153 -11.18 20.06 -8.96
C GLU A 153 -10.93 18.58 -9.36
N LYS A 154 -12.01 17.89 -9.69
CA LYS A 154 -11.98 16.54 -10.24
C LYS A 154 -11.05 16.45 -11.44
N GLY A 155 -10.08 15.54 -11.39
CA GLY A 155 -9.09 15.34 -12.45
C GLY A 155 -7.84 16.21 -12.35
N ASP A 156 -7.75 17.16 -11.40
CA ASP A 156 -6.53 17.92 -11.16
C ASP A 156 -5.44 17.01 -10.56
N ARG A 157 -4.17 17.26 -10.91
CA ARG A 157 -3.03 16.50 -10.37
C ARG A 157 -2.41 17.25 -9.23
N VAL A 158 -2.35 16.57 -8.07
CA VAL A 158 -1.60 17.00 -6.90
C VAL A 158 -0.39 16.08 -6.75
N VAL A 159 0.81 16.65 -6.72
CA VAL A 159 2.04 15.88 -6.61
C VAL A 159 2.77 16.15 -5.31
N ALA A 160 3.51 15.16 -4.83
CA ALA A 160 4.30 15.32 -3.63
C ALA A 160 5.75 14.86 -3.78
N VAL A 161 6.64 15.50 -3.02
CA VAL A 161 8.02 15.08 -2.76
C VAL A 161 8.15 14.91 -1.24
N LEU A 162 7.67 13.76 -0.75
CA LEU A 162 7.53 13.46 0.66
C LEU A 162 7.98 12.02 0.98
N PRO A 163 8.42 11.75 2.22
CA PRO A 163 8.74 10.39 2.67
C PRO A 163 7.47 9.57 2.94
N ASN A 164 7.65 8.32 3.40
CA ASN A 164 6.57 7.49 3.92
C ASN A 164 6.09 8.03 5.28
N SER A 165 5.21 9.01 5.26
CA SER A 165 4.78 9.78 6.42
C SER A 165 3.26 9.98 6.49
N PRO A 166 2.70 10.32 7.66
CA PRO A 166 1.28 10.68 7.79
C PRO A 166 0.86 11.84 6.88
N ALA A 167 1.72 12.84 6.69
CA ALA A 167 1.43 13.97 5.79
C ALA A 167 1.21 13.52 4.34
N ALA A 168 2.03 12.58 3.86
CA ALA A 168 1.86 12.01 2.51
C ALA A 168 0.53 11.25 2.36
N LEU A 169 0.13 10.47 3.36
CA LEU A 169 -1.16 9.78 3.38
C LEU A 169 -2.33 10.75 3.40
N ILE A 170 -2.30 11.74 4.31
CA ILE A 170 -3.36 12.74 4.46
C ILE A 170 -3.54 13.52 3.16
N ALA A 171 -2.45 13.98 2.55
CA ALA A 171 -2.50 14.71 1.28
C ALA A 171 -3.04 13.84 0.13
N PHE A 172 -2.64 12.57 0.07
CA PHE A 172 -3.20 11.61 -0.88
C PHE A 172 -4.71 11.47 -0.70
N LEU A 173 -5.18 11.19 0.51
CA LEU A 173 -6.60 10.98 0.79
C LEU A 173 -7.43 12.25 0.55
N ALA A 174 -6.91 13.42 0.92
CA ALA A 174 -7.56 14.70 0.64
C ALA A 174 -7.70 14.94 -0.88
N THR A 175 -6.64 14.69 -1.65
CA THR A 175 -6.64 14.80 -3.12
C THR A 175 -7.67 13.84 -3.74
N ALA A 176 -7.59 12.56 -3.40
CA ALA A 176 -8.46 11.53 -3.96
C ALA A 176 -9.93 11.73 -3.52
N GLY A 177 -10.16 12.21 -2.30
CA GLY A 177 -11.49 12.54 -1.80
C GLY A 177 -12.18 13.65 -2.58
N LEU A 178 -11.44 14.57 -3.19
CA LEU A 178 -11.96 15.60 -4.11
C LEU A 178 -12.06 15.11 -5.57
N GLY A 179 -11.70 13.85 -5.86
CA GLY A 179 -11.60 13.34 -7.23
C GLY A 179 -10.35 13.83 -7.97
N GLY A 180 -9.39 14.42 -7.26
CA GLY A 180 -8.08 14.76 -7.79
C GLY A 180 -7.20 13.51 -7.95
N ILE A 181 -6.13 13.65 -8.72
CA ILE A 181 -5.21 12.55 -9.08
C ILE A 181 -3.89 12.74 -8.36
N TRP A 182 -3.51 11.74 -7.57
CA TRP A 182 -2.30 11.76 -6.75
C TRP A 182 -1.06 11.24 -7.48
N SER A 183 0.11 11.84 -7.22
CA SER A 183 1.40 11.23 -7.55
C SER A 183 2.47 11.64 -6.55
N ILE A 184 3.42 10.75 -6.25
CA ILE A 184 4.44 11.00 -5.23
C ILE A 184 5.81 10.51 -5.68
N CYS A 185 6.85 11.29 -5.33
CA CYS A 185 8.26 10.92 -5.40
C CYS A 185 8.89 10.97 -4.00
N ALA A 186 9.89 10.14 -3.77
CA ALA A 186 10.63 10.16 -2.52
C ALA A 186 11.55 11.40 -2.43
N PRO A 187 11.79 11.95 -1.22
CA PRO A 187 12.54 13.20 -1.04
C PRO A 187 14.03 13.09 -1.37
N ASP A 188 14.57 11.88 -1.39
CA ASP A 188 15.97 11.59 -1.75
C ASP A 188 16.22 11.51 -3.27
N MET A 189 15.15 11.49 -4.09
CA MET A 189 15.28 11.48 -5.55
C MET A 189 15.91 12.78 -6.06
N GLY A 190 16.73 12.67 -7.12
CA GLY A 190 17.32 13.83 -7.81
C GLY A 190 16.24 14.62 -8.57
N HIS A 191 16.42 15.94 -8.70
CA HIS A 191 15.48 16.85 -9.39
C HIS A 191 15.18 16.41 -10.83
N VAL A 192 16.17 15.91 -11.57
CA VAL A 192 15.97 15.41 -12.93
C VAL A 192 14.93 14.28 -12.94
N ALA A 193 15.10 13.29 -12.07
CA ALA A 193 14.19 12.15 -12.01
C ALA A 193 12.78 12.53 -11.56
N ILE A 194 12.63 13.56 -10.72
CA ILE A 194 11.32 14.10 -10.30
C ILE A 194 10.68 14.86 -11.47
N LEU A 195 11.43 15.73 -12.14
CA LEU A 195 10.93 16.51 -13.28
C LEU A 195 10.55 15.64 -14.48
N ASP A 196 11.31 14.57 -14.76
CA ASP A 196 10.99 13.61 -15.83
C ASP A 196 9.64 12.92 -15.61
N ARG A 197 9.17 12.85 -14.36
CA ARG A 197 7.87 12.32 -13.99
C ARG A 197 6.79 13.40 -14.03
N PHE A 198 6.97 14.46 -13.25
CA PHE A 198 5.92 15.42 -12.98
C PHE A 198 5.60 16.33 -14.17
N LYS A 199 6.57 16.63 -15.05
CA LYS A 199 6.30 17.38 -16.29
C LYS A 199 5.27 16.72 -17.20
N GLN A 200 5.24 15.38 -17.22
CA GLN A 200 4.32 14.63 -18.07
C GLN A 200 2.86 14.78 -17.64
N ILE A 201 2.60 15.06 -16.36
CA ILE A 201 1.24 15.08 -15.80
C ILE A 201 0.74 16.49 -15.47
N LYS A 202 1.57 17.54 -15.65
CA LYS A 202 1.21 18.95 -15.46
C LYS A 202 0.48 19.18 -14.12
N PRO A 203 1.15 19.03 -12.98
CA PRO A 203 0.52 19.17 -11.67
C PRO A 203 0.08 20.60 -11.39
N LYS A 204 -1.03 20.76 -10.66
CA LYS A 204 -1.57 22.02 -10.18
C LYS A 204 -0.99 22.41 -8.82
N ILE A 205 -0.82 21.41 -7.92
CA ILE A 205 -0.26 21.59 -6.58
C ILE A 205 0.97 20.73 -6.42
N LEU A 206 2.02 21.30 -5.80
CA LEU A 206 3.18 20.60 -5.30
C LEU A 206 3.18 20.67 -3.78
N ILE A 207 3.34 19.50 -3.13
CA ILE A 207 3.56 19.37 -1.69
C ILE A 207 4.96 18.81 -1.48
N ALA A 208 5.81 19.51 -0.73
CA ALA A 208 7.18 19.08 -0.52
C ALA A 208 7.69 19.45 0.87
N GLN A 209 8.78 18.82 1.29
CA GLN A 209 9.58 19.27 2.44
C GLN A 209 10.84 19.96 1.97
N ASP A 210 11.30 20.98 2.69
CA ASP A 210 12.49 21.77 2.35
C ASP A 210 13.80 21.07 2.71
N GLY A 211 13.73 19.92 3.38
CA GLY A 211 14.83 19.05 3.76
C GLY A 211 14.36 17.89 4.62
N TYR A 212 15.27 17.03 5.04
CA TYR A 212 15.00 15.89 5.91
C TYR A 212 16.21 15.50 6.74
N ILE A 213 15.99 14.71 7.78
CA ILE A 213 17.05 14.08 8.57
C ILE A 213 17.15 12.62 8.15
N TYR A 214 18.36 12.15 7.89
CA TYR A 214 18.65 10.75 7.59
C TYR A 214 19.97 10.34 8.20
N SER A 215 19.98 9.33 9.03
CA SER A 215 21.17 8.87 9.76
C SER A 215 21.82 10.00 10.58
N ASP A 216 21.02 10.80 11.32
CA ASP A 216 21.33 12.02 12.07
C ASP A 216 21.92 13.17 11.23
N LYS A 217 21.92 13.06 9.92
CA LYS A 217 22.39 14.13 9.04
C LYS A 217 21.22 14.93 8.53
N LYS A 218 21.28 16.23 8.73
CA LYS A 218 20.34 17.18 8.17
C LYS A 218 20.66 17.42 6.70
N ILE A 219 19.74 17.07 5.81
CA ILE A 219 19.90 17.17 4.35
C ILE A 219 19.01 18.30 3.86
N ASP A 220 19.63 19.37 3.38
CA ASP A 220 18.95 20.54 2.82
C ASP A 220 18.53 20.23 1.37
N ARG A 221 17.26 20.47 1.06
CA ARG A 221 16.67 20.24 -0.27
C ARG A 221 16.14 21.50 -0.92
N ARG A 222 16.39 22.68 -0.35
CA ARG A 222 15.80 23.95 -0.83
C ARG A 222 16.18 24.27 -2.26
N GLU A 223 17.46 24.16 -2.62
CA GLU A 223 17.95 24.40 -4.00
C GLU A 223 17.32 23.40 -5.00
N VAL A 224 17.20 22.14 -4.58
CA VAL A 224 16.54 21.11 -5.40
C VAL A 224 15.03 21.41 -5.56
N LEU A 225 14.40 21.87 -4.49
CA LEU A 225 12.98 22.24 -4.50
C LEU A 225 12.72 23.44 -5.41
N GLU A 226 13.55 24.48 -5.35
CA GLU A 226 13.51 25.63 -6.29
C GLU A 226 13.62 25.16 -7.73
N THR A 227 14.59 24.31 -8.05
CA THR A 227 14.75 23.71 -9.39
C THR A 227 13.52 22.95 -9.86
N ILE A 228 12.85 22.20 -8.94
CA ILE A 228 11.62 21.47 -9.25
C ILE A 228 10.47 22.46 -9.53
N ILE A 229 10.31 23.47 -8.71
CA ILE A 229 9.26 24.51 -8.86
C ILE A 229 9.42 25.22 -10.19
N ASP A 230 10.62 25.70 -10.51
CA ASP A 230 10.91 26.39 -11.77
C ASP A 230 10.69 25.50 -13.01
N GLY A 231 10.93 24.21 -12.84
CA GLY A 231 10.72 23.21 -13.89
C GLY A 231 9.27 22.81 -14.13
N LEU A 232 8.32 23.25 -13.29
CA LEU A 232 6.89 22.88 -13.34
C LEU A 232 5.98 24.11 -13.52
N PRO A 233 5.92 24.71 -14.72
CA PRO A 233 5.17 25.96 -14.97
C PRO A 233 3.63 25.80 -14.80
N SER A 234 3.12 24.61 -14.62
CA SER A 234 1.70 24.34 -14.36
C SER A 234 1.31 24.51 -12.89
N LEU A 235 2.26 24.72 -11.99
CA LEU A 235 1.98 24.84 -10.56
C LEU A 235 1.26 26.18 -10.26
N GLU A 236 0.14 26.06 -9.57
CA GLU A 236 -0.62 27.20 -9.05
C GLU A 236 -0.36 27.40 -7.56
N LYS A 237 -0.14 26.32 -6.81
CA LYS A 237 0.14 26.35 -5.36
C LYS A 237 1.32 25.46 -4.99
N LYS A 238 2.05 25.92 -3.99
CA LYS A 238 3.21 25.25 -3.39
C LYS A 238 2.99 25.13 -1.89
N ILE A 239 2.95 23.91 -1.37
CA ILE A 239 2.73 23.61 0.04
C ILE A 239 4.00 22.98 0.60
N ILE A 240 4.55 23.59 1.65
CA ILE A 240 5.83 23.17 2.20
C ILE A 240 5.67 22.68 3.65
N LEU A 241 6.25 21.52 3.93
CA LEU A 241 6.53 21.02 5.27
C LEU A 241 7.89 21.58 5.70
N PRO A 242 7.93 22.57 6.61
CA PRO A 242 9.19 23.21 6.98
C PRO A 242 10.02 22.30 7.92
N VAL A 243 11.26 22.04 7.55
CA VAL A 243 12.24 21.25 8.32
C VAL A 243 13.53 22.04 8.56
N ILE A 244 13.99 22.76 7.51
CA ILE A 244 15.32 23.37 7.47
C ILE A 244 15.30 24.85 7.77
N GLY A 245 14.37 25.59 7.23
CA GLY A 245 14.44 27.05 7.30
C GLY A 245 13.10 27.77 7.18
N THR A 246 13.20 29.03 6.77
CA THR A 246 12.05 29.86 6.43
C THR A 246 11.43 29.43 5.11
N LEU A 247 10.11 29.47 5.05
CA LEU A 247 9.37 29.16 3.84
C LEU A 247 9.70 30.19 2.74
N PRO A 248 9.87 29.75 1.47
CA PRO A 248 9.92 30.65 0.34
C PRO A 248 8.66 31.54 0.26
N GLU A 249 8.80 32.72 -0.34
CA GLU A 249 7.65 33.57 -0.66
C GLU A 249 6.65 32.78 -1.54
N ASP A 250 5.36 33.12 -1.45
CA ASP A 250 4.27 32.45 -2.20
C ASP A 250 4.10 30.93 -1.92
N THR A 251 4.49 30.46 -0.72
CA THR A 251 4.23 29.10 -0.28
C THR A 251 3.28 29.06 0.89
N VAL A 252 2.55 27.93 1.02
CA VAL A 252 1.66 27.65 2.13
C VAL A 252 2.34 26.67 3.07
N SER A 253 2.28 26.91 4.38
CA SER A 253 2.78 25.96 5.37
C SER A 253 1.81 24.79 5.52
N TRP A 254 2.30 23.55 5.46
CA TRP A 254 1.51 22.35 5.74
C TRP A 254 0.79 22.44 7.09
N ASN A 255 1.46 22.97 8.11
CA ASN A 255 0.92 23.06 9.47
C ASN A 255 -0.33 23.94 9.59
N SER A 256 -0.57 24.83 8.62
CA SER A 256 -1.81 25.63 8.59
C SER A 256 -3.01 24.88 8.02
N LEU A 257 -2.80 23.71 7.39
CA LEU A 257 -3.83 22.99 6.66
C LEU A 257 -4.51 21.87 7.47
N ILE A 258 -3.95 21.47 8.62
CA ILE A 258 -4.36 20.24 9.31
C ILE A 258 -5.21 20.47 10.58
N ASN A 259 -5.65 21.70 10.84
CA ASN A 259 -6.21 22.08 12.15
C ASN A 259 -7.65 22.61 12.11
N GLN A 260 -8.38 22.38 11.01
CA GLN A 260 -9.79 22.77 10.93
C GLN A 260 -10.69 21.57 11.23
N ASP A 261 -11.76 21.83 11.97
CA ASP A 261 -12.83 20.85 12.18
C ASP A 261 -13.96 21.18 11.18
N VAL A 262 -14.02 20.40 10.10
CA VAL A 262 -14.91 20.60 8.98
C VAL A 262 -15.57 19.29 8.57
N ASP A 263 -16.80 19.39 8.07
CA ASP A 263 -17.48 18.26 7.45
C ASP A 263 -16.87 17.96 6.09
N PHE A 264 -16.62 16.70 5.83
CA PHE A 264 -16.06 16.25 4.56
C PHE A 264 -16.80 15.01 4.04
N THR A 265 -17.29 15.14 2.82
CA THR A 265 -17.85 14.02 2.06
C THR A 265 -17.08 13.87 0.76
N PRO A 266 -16.45 12.70 0.52
CA PRO A 266 -15.73 12.45 -0.72
C PRO A 266 -16.61 12.59 -1.96
N VAL A 267 -16.08 13.23 -3.00
CA VAL A 267 -16.75 13.41 -4.31
C VAL A 267 -16.86 12.06 -5.01
N GLN A 268 -18.08 11.68 -5.38
CA GLN A 268 -18.29 10.44 -6.10
C GLN A 268 -17.79 10.53 -7.53
N VAL A 269 -17.12 9.49 -8.00
CA VAL A 269 -16.48 9.43 -9.30
C VAL A 269 -16.75 8.08 -9.96
N ALA A 270 -16.66 8.02 -11.29
CA ALA A 270 -16.79 6.78 -12.04
C ALA A 270 -15.78 5.73 -11.58
N PHE A 271 -16.11 4.45 -11.72
CA PHE A 271 -15.28 3.32 -11.30
C PHE A 271 -13.84 3.39 -11.80
N ASP A 272 -13.64 3.79 -13.05
CA ASP A 272 -12.35 3.92 -13.73
C ASP A 272 -11.69 5.29 -13.57
N HIS A 273 -12.33 6.23 -12.84
CA HIS A 273 -11.75 7.56 -12.63
C HIS A 273 -10.35 7.44 -12.00
N PRO A 274 -9.34 8.17 -12.54
CA PRO A 274 -7.97 8.09 -12.04
C PRO A 274 -7.84 8.42 -10.56
N LEU A 275 -7.20 7.52 -9.80
CA LEU A 275 -6.88 7.67 -8.38
C LEU A 275 -5.46 8.20 -8.17
N TRP A 276 -4.50 7.55 -8.82
CA TRP A 276 -3.09 7.92 -8.74
C TRP A 276 -2.33 7.63 -10.03
N ILE A 277 -1.19 8.30 -10.15
CA ILE A 277 -0.20 8.06 -11.20
C ILE A 277 1.09 7.59 -10.54
N VAL A 278 1.56 6.41 -10.91
CA VAL A 278 2.84 5.83 -10.52
C VAL A 278 3.73 5.66 -11.75
N TYR A 279 5.00 5.33 -11.56
CA TYR A 279 5.94 5.25 -12.68
C TYR A 279 6.71 3.94 -12.66
N SER A 280 6.86 3.33 -13.83
CA SER A 280 7.82 2.26 -14.05
C SER A 280 9.08 2.80 -14.73
N SER A 281 10.23 2.15 -14.46
CA SER A 281 11.47 2.39 -15.21
C SER A 281 11.30 1.80 -16.61
N GLY A 282 10.83 2.61 -17.57
CA GLY A 282 10.71 2.16 -18.96
C GLY A 282 12.05 1.64 -19.51
N THR A 283 12.00 0.58 -20.33
CA THR A 283 13.18 0.00 -20.99
C THR A 283 13.81 0.91 -22.05
N THR A 284 13.17 2.04 -22.37
CA THR A 284 13.48 2.88 -23.54
C THR A 284 13.69 4.37 -23.23
N GLY A 285 13.95 4.78 -21.98
CA GLY A 285 14.20 6.20 -21.66
C GLY A 285 13.38 6.71 -20.49
N ASN A 286 12.53 7.72 -20.70
CA ASN A 286 11.77 8.39 -19.63
C ASN A 286 10.86 7.44 -18.86
N PRO A 287 10.65 7.65 -17.55
CA PRO A 287 9.68 6.91 -16.75
C PRO A 287 8.30 6.96 -17.39
N LYS A 288 7.63 5.80 -17.48
CA LYS A 288 6.26 5.73 -18.03
C LYS A 288 5.24 5.98 -16.93
N PRO A 289 4.35 6.96 -17.07
CA PRO A 289 3.24 7.16 -16.14
C PRO A 289 2.20 6.05 -16.33
N ILE A 290 1.80 5.46 -15.22
CA ILE A 290 0.78 4.41 -15.14
C ILE A 290 -0.34 4.94 -14.28
N VAL A 291 -1.56 4.89 -14.79
CA VAL A 291 -2.75 5.42 -14.13
C VAL A 291 -3.60 4.26 -13.63
N HIS A 292 -3.99 4.32 -12.36
CA HIS A 292 -4.94 3.36 -11.78
C HIS A 292 -6.19 4.08 -11.31
N GLY A 293 -7.36 3.43 -11.49
CA GLY A 293 -8.66 3.98 -11.14
C GLY A 293 -9.11 3.62 -9.71
N HIS A 294 -10.02 4.42 -9.17
CA HIS A 294 -10.58 4.26 -7.83
C HIS A 294 -11.18 2.87 -7.60
N GLY A 295 -12.08 2.44 -8.46
CA GLY A 295 -12.78 1.17 -8.30
C GLY A 295 -11.87 -0.03 -8.51
N GLY A 296 -11.01 0.01 -9.55
CA GLY A 296 -10.06 -1.08 -9.82
C GLY A 296 -9.12 -1.36 -8.63
N ILE A 297 -8.54 -0.30 -8.05
CA ILE A 297 -7.70 -0.44 -6.86
C ILE A 297 -8.50 -0.95 -5.66
N LEU A 298 -9.73 -0.47 -5.48
CA LEU A 298 -10.56 -0.87 -4.35
C LEU A 298 -10.87 -2.37 -4.36
N VAL A 299 -11.37 -2.91 -5.48
CA VAL A 299 -11.74 -4.33 -5.57
C VAL A 299 -10.52 -5.24 -5.54
N VAL A 300 -9.41 -4.83 -6.18
CA VAL A 300 -8.16 -5.60 -6.14
C VAL A 300 -7.56 -5.62 -4.74
N ALA A 301 -7.55 -4.49 -4.03
CA ALA A 301 -7.09 -4.40 -2.64
C ALA A 301 -7.91 -5.32 -1.72
N ALA A 302 -9.24 -5.35 -1.88
CA ALA A 302 -10.13 -6.23 -1.16
C ALA A 302 -9.79 -7.71 -1.41
N ALA A 303 -9.64 -8.13 -2.67
CA ALA A 303 -9.28 -9.50 -3.02
C ALA A 303 -7.87 -9.89 -2.49
N GLN A 304 -6.89 -9.00 -2.60
CA GLN A 304 -5.53 -9.28 -2.10
C GLN A 304 -5.46 -9.37 -0.57
N SER A 305 -6.33 -8.66 0.15
CA SER A 305 -6.37 -8.75 1.61
C SER A 305 -6.68 -10.16 2.11
N LEU A 306 -7.46 -10.95 1.35
CA LEU A 306 -7.74 -12.37 1.64
C LEU A 306 -6.45 -13.21 1.59
N ASN A 307 -5.66 -13.02 0.54
CA ASN A 307 -4.40 -13.73 0.34
C ASN A 307 -3.28 -13.25 1.28
N MET A 308 -3.37 -12.03 1.81
CA MET A 308 -2.47 -11.51 2.82
C MET A 308 -2.92 -11.84 4.25
N ASP A 309 -4.09 -12.45 4.41
CA ASP A 309 -4.70 -12.80 5.70
C ASP A 309 -4.88 -11.58 6.62
N LEU A 310 -5.28 -10.43 6.04
CA LEU A 310 -5.37 -9.17 6.75
C LEU A 310 -6.77 -8.94 7.34
N THR A 311 -6.79 -8.46 8.57
CA THR A 311 -8.01 -8.15 9.33
C THR A 311 -7.89 -6.82 10.07
N ALA A 312 -8.99 -6.33 10.63
CA ALA A 312 -8.98 -5.12 11.45
C ALA A 312 -8.15 -5.25 12.74
N SER A 313 -7.81 -6.46 13.20
CA SER A 313 -6.98 -6.66 14.39
C SER A 313 -5.48 -6.53 14.13
N ASP A 314 -5.08 -6.48 12.86
CA ASP A 314 -3.68 -6.48 12.49
C ASP A 314 -2.97 -5.16 12.76
N ARG A 315 -1.67 -5.29 13.00
CA ARG A 315 -0.70 -4.20 13.02
C ARG A 315 0.31 -4.47 11.92
N PHE A 316 0.23 -3.69 10.88
CA PHE A 316 0.91 -3.90 9.61
C PHE A 316 2.01 -2.87 9.41
N ALA A 317 3.15 -3.29 8.90
CA ALA A 317 4.17 -2.40 8.36
C ALA A 317 4.79 -2.96 7.09
N TRP A 318 5.08 -2.08 6.14
CA TRP A 318 5.94 -2.41 5.01
C TRP A 318 7.10 -1.41 4.94
N LEU A 319 8.33 -1.90 4.99
CA LEU A 319 9.51 -1.06 4.82
C LEU A 319 9.63 -0.65 3.34
N THR A 320 9.23 0.58 3.04
CA THR A 320 9.12 1.08 1.67
C THR A 320 9.50 2.54 1.55
N SER A 321 10.00 2.94 0.38
CA SER A 321 10.05 4.33 -0.06
C SER A 321 8.70 4.78 -0.60
N SER A 322 8.36 6.06 -0.46
CA SER A 322 7.15 6.66 -1.02
C SER A 322 7.09 6.64 -2.54
N GLY A 323 8.23 6.59 -3.22
CA GLY A 323 8.33 6.49 -4.68
C GLY A 323 8.18 5.07 -5.25
N TRP A 324 7.93 4.05 -4.41
CA TRP A 324 7.74 2.66 -4.81
C TRP A 324 6.28 2.23 -4.68
N ILE A 325 5.79 1.38 -5.59
CA ILE A 325 4.39 0.90 -5.58
C ILE A 325 3.96 0.27 -4.25
N MET A 326 4.90 -0.24 -3.44
CA MET A 326 4.59 -0.79 -2.12
C MET A 326 4.12 0.27 -1.11
N TRP A 327 4.43 1.55 -1.35
CA TRP A 327 3.79 2.65 -0.61
C TRP A 327 2.29 2.71 -0.87
N ASN A 328 1.86 2.49 -2.11
CA ASN A 328 0.44 2.43 -2.46
C ASN A 328 -0.21 1.14 -1.91
N ALA A 329 0.51 0.02 -1.99
CA ALA A 329 0.02 -1.28 -1.55
C ALA A 329 -0.18 -1.41 -0.02
N GLN A 330 0.59 -0.67 0.81
CA GLN A 330 0.43 -0.73 2.27
C GLN A 330 -0.97 -0.29 2.75
N TRP A 331 -1.68 0.49 1.95
CA TRP A 331 -3.04 0.95 2.28
C TRP A 331 -4.10 -0.16 2.15
N ILE A 332 -3.74 -1.33 1.61
CA ILE A 332 -4.59 -2.54 1.68
C ILE A 332 -4.90 -2.88 3.14
N ALA A 333 -3.90 -2.85 4.02
CA ALA A 333 -4.10 -3.12 5.44
C ALA A 333 -5.01 -2.06 6.10
N LEU A 334 -4.81 -0.78 5.77
CA LEU A 334 -5.65 0.31 6.27
C LEU A 334 -7.11 0.14 5.82
N SER A 335 -7.36 -0.29 4.57
CA SER A 335 -8.71 -0.54 4.05
C SER A 335 -9.45 -1.65 4.79
N GLN A 336 -8.74 -2.55 5.47
CA GLN A 336 -9.30 -3.58 6.35
C GLN A 336 -9.51 -3.12 7.80
N GLY A 337 -9.22 -1.86 8.12
CA GLY A 337 -9.30 -1.31 9.48
C GLY A 337 -8.12 -1.67 10.39
N ALA A 338 -7.01 -2.19 9.81
CA ALA A 338 -5.77 -2.47 10.52
C ALA A 338 -5.04 -1.18 10.92
N THR A 339 -4.17 -1.26 11.93
CA THR A 339 -3.21 -0.20 12.23
C THR A 339 -2.01 -0.31 11.28
N VAL A 340 -1.64 0.77 10.60
CA VAL A 340 -0.45 0.80 9.75
C VAL A 340 0.68 1.56 10.43
N VAL A 341 1.87 0.95 10.48
CA VAL A 341 3.08 1.55 11.06
C VAL A 341 4.01 1.99 9.95
N LEU A 342 4.34 3.29 9.94
CA LEU A 342 5.16 3.93 8.91
C LEU A 342 6.58 4.13 9.42
N PHE A 343 7.55 3.84 8.57
CA PHE A 343 8.98 4.01 8.84
C PHE A 343 9.59 5.05 7.91
N ASP A 344 10.14 6.12 8.47
CA ASP A 344 10.87 7.20 7.82
C ASP A 344 12.17 7.47 8.58
N PHE A 345 13.05 6.47 8.60
CA PHE A 345 14.35 6.52 9.25
C PHE A 345 15.34 5.58 8.56
N ALA A 346 16.64 5.75 8.86
CA ALA A 346 17.67 4.87 8.35
C ALA A 346 17.57 3.46 8.96
N PRO A 347 17.27 2.41 8.17
CA PRO A 347 16.93 1.08 8.68
C PRO A 347 18.13 0.34 9.30
N ASN A 348 19.33 0.88 9.14
CA ASN A 348 20.59 0.32 9.62
C ASN A 348 21.23 1.13 10.76
N LYS A 349 20.48 2.03 11.40
CA LYS A 349 21.01 2.89 12.45
C LYS A 349 20.17 2.80 13.73
N PRO A 350 20.76 2.56 14.90
CA PRO A 350 22.21 2.42 15.17
C PRO A 350 22.83 1.14 14.57
N ASP A 351 22.06 0.13 14.26
CA ASP A 351 22.46 -1.13 13.66
C ASP A 351 21.32 -1.78 12.87
N MET A 352 21.56 -2.92 12.24
CA MET A 352 20.56 -3.63 11.42
C MET A 352 19.41 -4.27 12.22
N LEU A 353 19.42 -4.23 13.56
CA LEU A 353 18.30 -4.64 14.40
C LEU A 353 17.23 -3.53 14.54
N GLU A 354 17.49 -2.30 14.13
CA GLU A 354 16.59 -1.18 14.41
C GLU A 354 15.16 -1.40 13.92
N VAL A 355 15.00 -1.85 12.69
CA VAL A 355 13.66 -2.16 12.16
C VAL A 355 13.00 -3.27 12.99
N TRP A 356 13.75 -4.28 13.38
CA TRP A 356 13.23 -5.39 14.19
C TRP A 356 12.84 -4.97 15.62
N ARG A 357 13.55 -3.97 16.20
CA ARG A 357 13.13 -3.36 17.48
C ARG A 357 11.76 -2.70 17.35
N HIS A 358 11.48 -2.04 16.23
CA HIS A 358 10.16 -1.47 15.96
C HIS A 358 9.11 -2.55 15.68
N VAL A 359 9.45 -3.65 14.97
CA VAL A 359 8.56 -4.81 14.80
C VAL A 359 8.12 -5.36 16.17
N SER A 360 9.06 -5.54 17.09
CA SER A 360 8.80 -6.01 18.45
C SER A 360 8.01 -4.99 19.28
N LYS A 361 8.47 -3.75 19.34
CA LYS A 361 7.86 -2.65 20.12
C LYS A 361 6.41 -2.40 19.74
N GLU A 362 6.13 -2.37 18.44
CA GLU A 362 4.79 -2.13 17.91
C GLU A 362 3.93 -3.41 17.86
N LYS A 363 4.48 -4.53 18.27
CA LYS A 363 3.79 -5.84 18.24
C LYS A 363 3.17 -6.09 16.85
N LEU A 364 3.97 -5.89 15.79
CA LEU A 364 3.48 -6.10 14.44
C LEU A 364 3.02 -7.55 14.25
N SER A 365 1.85 -7.72 13.64
CA SER A 365 1.37 -9.04 13.20
C SER A 365 1.84 -9.36 11.79
N TYR A 366 2.01 -8.33 10.94
CA TYR A 366 2.51 -8.45 9.58
C TYR A 366 3.65 -7.46 9.34
N PHE A 367 4.80 -7.96 8.90
CA PHE A 367 5.94 -7.13 8.49
C PHE A 367 6.38 -7.49 7.08
N GLY A 368 6.48 -6.50 6.18
CA GLY A 368 6.93 -6.69 4.82
C GLY A 368 8.14 -5.81 4.47
N ALA A 369 9.00 -6.31 3.58
CA ALA A 369 10.14 -5.56 3.05
C ALA A 369 10.56 -6.08 1.67
N GLY A 370 11.45 -5.35 1.00
CA GLY A 370 12.15 -5.85 -0.17
C GLY A 370 13.08 -7.03 0.20
N ALA A 371 13.25 -8.01 -0.69
CA ALA A 371 14.16 -9.15 -0.47
C ALA A 371 15.60 -8.72 -0.15
N ALA A 372 16.02 -7.56 -0.67
CA ALA A 372 17.33 -6.96 -0.38
C ALA A 372 17.52 -6.64 1.11
N PHE A 373 16.47 -6.21 1.83
CA PHE A 373 16.53 -5.96 3.27
C PHE A 373 16.87 -7.25 4.03
N PHE A 374 16.14 -8.34 3.77
CA PHE A 374 16.39 -9.65 4.42
C PHE A 374 17.79 -10.19 4.09
N THR A 375 18.23 -10.03 2.82
CA THR A 375 19.59 -10.39 2.41
C THR A 375 20.67 -9.58 3.15
N THR A 376 20.39 -8.30 3.40
CA THR A 376 21.32 -7.45 4.17
C THR A 376 21.38 -7.86 5.63
N CYS A 377 20.24 -8.17 6.26
CA CYS A 377 20.19 -8.71 7.61
C CYS A 377 20.94 -10.03 7.74
N LEU A 378 20.76 -10.95 6.79
CA LEU A 378 21.51 -12.20 6.72
C LEU A 378 23.03 -11.97 6.67
N LYS A 379 23.48 -11.08 5.77
CA LYS A 379 24.92 -10.75 5.62
C LYS A 379 25.51 -10.05 6.84
N ALA A 380 24.70 -9.30 7.55
CA ALA A 380 25.08 -8.64 8.80
C ALA A 380 24.97 -9.55 10.04
N GLU A 381 24.66 -10.83 9.83
CA GLU A 381 24.51 -11.85 10.88
C GLU A 381 23.54 -11.44 12.00
N VAL A 382 22.48 -10.72 11.64
CA VAL A 382 21.46 -10.25 12.60
C VAL A 382 20.62 -11.42 13.11
N VAL A 383 20.37 -11.47 14.42
CA VAL A 383 19.59 -12.54 15.08
C VAL A 383 18.45 -11.95 15.91
N PRO A 384 17.35 -11.49 15.29
CA PRO A 384 16.27 -10.79 15.99
C PRO A 384 15.64 -11.57 17.14
N LYS A 385 15.47 -12.89 16.98
CA LYS A 385 14.82 -13.77 17.98
C LYS A 385 15.53 -13.84 19.34
N THR A 386 16.82 -13.47 19.41
CA THR A 386 17.59 -13.58 20.65
C THR A 386 17.24 -12.48 21.63
N ASP A 387 17.05 -11.26 21.13
CA ASP A 387 16.96 -10.05 21.96
C ASP A 387 15.58 -9.40 21.95
N LEU A 388 14.67 -9.89 21.06
CA LEU A 388 13.41 -9.23 20.80
C LEU A 388 12.22 -10.18 20.98
N ASP A 389 11.11 -9.63 21.53
CA ASP A 389 9.83 -10.34 21.57
C ASP A 389 9.12 -10.21 20.22
N LEU A 390 9.15 -11.27 19.43
CA LEU A 390 8.48 -11.38 18.13
C LEU A 390 7.23 -12.28 18.21
N SER A 391 6.69 -12.53 19.41
CA SER A 391 5.52 -13.40 19.60
C SER A 391 4.30 -12.95 18.79
N SER A 392 4.08 -11.65 18.63
CA SER A 392 2.98 -11.07 17.85
C SER A 392 3.14 -11.23 16.33
N LEU A 393 4.37 -11.44 15.84
CA LEU A 393 4.64 -11.49 14.39
C LEU A 393 4.11 -12.82 13.81
N GLN A 394 3.09 -12.74 12.98
CA GLN A 394 2.43 -13.88 12.37
C GLN A 394 2.81 -14.07 10.90
N SER A 395 3.16 -12.98 10.21
CA SER A 395 3.39 -12.99 8.78
C SER A 395 4.56 -12.10 8.39
N ILE A 396 5.36 -12.57 7.42
CA ILE A 396 6.43 -11.78 6.78
C ILE A 396 6.18 -11.76 5.28
N GLY A 397 6.10 -10.55 4.68
CA GLY A 397 6.04 -10.34 3.24
C GLY A 397 7.41 -10.02 2.65
N SER A 398 7.67 -10.48 1.43
CA SER A 398 8.89 -10.16 0.69
C SER A 398 8.58 -9.90 -0.79
N THR A 399 9.18 -8.87 -1.40
CA THR A 399 9.01 -8.56 -2.82
C THR A 399 10.19 -7.76 -3.39
N GLY A 400 10.08 -7.31 -4.65
CA GLY A 400 11.09 -6.52 -5.37
C GLY A 400 12.11 -7.37 -6.12
N SER A 401 12.46 -8.52 -5.59
CA SER A 401 13.22 -9.60 -6.22
C SER A 401 12.90 -10.94 -5.54
N PRO A 402 13.21 -12.10 -6.14
CA PRO A 402 13.07 -13.37 -5.45
C PRO A 402 13.89 -13.39 -4.16
N LEU A 403 13.29 -13.84 -3.07
CA LEU A 403 14.02 -14.13 -1.84
C LEU A 403 14.83 -15.42 -2.05
N SER A 404 16.12 -15.41 -1.70
CA SER A 404 16.98 -16.59 -1.84
C SER A 404 16.64 -17.67 -0.82
N THR A 405 17.01 -18.93 -1.12
CA THR A 405 16.92 -20.07 -0.18
C THR A 405 17.56 -19.74 1.17
N ASP A 406 18.74 -19.11 1.16
CA ASP A 406 19.40 -18.68 2.40
C ASP A 406 18.60 -17.62 3.16
N GLY A 407 17.88 -16.74 2.45
CA GLY A 407 16.97 -15.77 3.04
C GLY A 407 15.77 -16.44 3.75
N TYR A 408 15.17 -17.47 3.13
CA TYR A 408 14.13 -18.28 3.76
C TYR A 408 14.67 -18.93 5.05
N ASN A 409 15.80 -19.63 4.94
CA ASN A 409 16.43 -20.31 6.08
C ASN A 409 16.81 -19.33 7.20
N TRP A 410 17.28 -18.13 6.84
CA TRP A 410 17.59 -17.10 7.83
C TRP A 410 16.33 -16.65 8.59
N ILE A 411 15.21 -16.41 7.91
CA ILE A 411 13.96 -16.01 8.56
C ILE A 411 13.51 -17.09 9.55
N TYR A 412 13.44 -18.35 9.14
CA TYR A 412 12.99 -19.44 10.02
C TYR A 412 13.97 -19.76 11.16
N ASN A 413 15.27 -19.61 10.93
CA ASN A 413 16.28 -19.95 11.94
C ASN A 413 16.61 -18.80 12.88
N TYR A 414 16.50 -17.53 12.45
CA TYR A 414 17.02 -16.39 13.20
C TYR A 414 15.99 -15.29 13.50
N VAL A 415 14.83 -15.29 12.82
CA VAL A 415 13.72 -14.39 13.13
C VAL A 415 12.64 -15.11 13.92
N LYS A 416 11.90 -16.03 13.29
CA LYS A 416 10.82 -16.77 13.93
C LYS A 416 10.48 -18.06 13.17
N SER A 417 10.49 -19.20 13.85
CA SER A 417 10.33 -20.52 13.24
C SER A 417 8.89 -20.85 12.83
N ASP A 418 7.89 -20.21 13.44
CA ASP A 418 6.45 -20.43 13.21
C ASP A 418 5.76 -19.28 12.47
N VAL A 419 6.52 -18.40 11.80
CA VAL A 419 5.98 -17.30 11.02
C VAL A 419 5.57 -17.76 9.61
N TRP A 420 4.44 -17.28 9.12
CA TRP A 420 4.07 -17.46 7.72
C TRP A 420 4.86 -16.51 6.81
N LEU A 421 5.73 -17.06 5.98
CA LEU A 421 6.49 -16.29 4.98
C LEU A 421 5.73 -16.28 3.66
N ALA A 422 5.31 -15.10 3.22
CA ALA A 422 4.48 -14.85 2.04
C ALA A 422 5.19 -13.95 1.01
N PRO A 423 6.11 -14.48 0.19
CA PRO A 423 6.68 -13.71 -0.91
C PRO A 423 5.62 -13.33 -1.94
N ILE A 424 5.78 -12.14 -2.53
CA ILE A 424 4.85 -11.57 -3.49
C ILE A 424 5.60 -11.27 -4.79
N SER A 425 5.04 -11.65 -5.94
CA SER A 425 5.47 -11.21 -7.25
C SER A 425 4.34 -10.44 -7.93
N GLY A 426 4.58 -9.19 -8.25
CA GLY A 426 3.60 -8.28 -8.81
C GLY A 426 4.22 -7.26 -9.76
N GLY A 427 3.43 -6.28 -10.16
CA GLY A 427 3.89 -5.24 -11.07
C GLY A 427 3.25 -3.89 -10.77
N THR A 428 4.02 -2.83 -11.03
CA THR A 428 3.52 -1.45 -10.95
C THR A 428 2.35 -1.23 -11.91
N ASP A 429 2.36 -1.89 -13.07
CA ASP A 429 1.29 -1.80 -14.06
C ASP A 429 -0.04 -2.34 -13.55
N LEU A 430 -0.02 -3.37 -12.71
CA LEU A 430 -1.21 -3.98 -12.11
C LEU A 430 -1.63 -3.29 -10.81
N ALA A 431 -0.71 -2.64 -10.12
CA ALA A 431 -0.82 -2.27 -8.69
C ALA A 431 -1.28 -3.46 -7.82
N ALA A 432 -0.89 -4.65 -8.20
CA ALA A 432 -1.33 -5.93 -7.65
C ALA A 432 -0.23 -6.99 -7.76
N ALA A 433 -0.43 -8.11 -7.08
CA ALA A 433 0.38 -9.31 -7.23
C ALA A 433 -0.33 -10.35 -8.11
N PHE A 434 0.41 -10.97 -9.03
CA PHE A 434 -0.04 -12.14 -9.78
C PHE A 434 0.45 -13.46 -9.15
N VAL A 435 1.41 -13.39 -8.23
CA VAL A 435 1.74 -14.47 -7.29
C VAL A 435 1.75 -13.90 -5.89
N VAL A 436 0.94 -14.44 -5.03
CA VAL A 436 0.73 -13.98 -3.66
C VAL A 436 0.64 -15.19 -2.72
N GLY A 437 0.78 -14.97 -1.42
CA GLY A 437 0.69 -16.04 -0.43
C GLY A 437 -0.68 -16.71 -0.35
N ASN A 438 -0.68 -17.95 0.11
CA ASN A 438 -1.87 -18.67 0.54
C ASN A 438 -1.71 -19.06 2.02
N PRO A 439 -2.48 -18.44 2.95
CA PRO A 439 -2.31 -18.69 4.39
C PRO A 439 -2.77 -20.10 4.82
N MET A 440 -3.41 -20.85 3.94
CA MET A 440 -3.92 -22.20 4.19
C MET A 440 -2.99 -23.30 3.63
N ASP A 441 -1.89 -22.92 2.97
CA ASP A 441 -0.98 -23.87 2.34
C ASP A 441 0.43 -23.80 2.96
N VAL A 442 1.25 -24.79 2.63
CA VAL A 442 2.63 -24.91 3.14
C VAL A 442 3.56 -23.90 2.48
N VAL A 443 4.59 -23.47 3.20
CA VAL A 443 5.72 -22.73 2.62
C VAL A 443 6.87 -23.70 2.35
N ARG A 444 7.34 -23.68 1.11
CA ARG A 444 8.46 -24.50 0.65
C ARG A 444 9.72 -23.66 0.48
N ASN A 445 10.87 -24.32 0.54
CA ASN A 445 12.17 -23.67 0.40
C ASN A 445 12.43 -23.25 -1.08
N GLY A 446 12.54 -21.95 -1.33
CA GLY A 446 12.90 -21.38 -2.64
C GLY A 446 11.74 -21.18 -3.58
#